data_98c33d94571d43ad321cf7c7955aba4b
#
_entry.id   98c33d94571d43ad321cf7c7955aba4b
#
_cell.length_a   1.000
_cell.length_b   1.000
_cell.length_c   1.000
_cell.angle_alpha   90.00
_cell.angle_beta   90.00
_cell.angle_gamma   90.00
#
_symmetry.space_group_name_H-M   'P 1'
#
loop_
_entity.id
_entity.type
_entity.pdbx_description
1 polymer ?
#
loop_
_entity_poly.entity_id
_entity_poly.type
_entity_poly.pdbx_seq_one_letter_code
_entity_poly.pdbx_strand_id
1 'polypeptide(L)' 'MVRNEGEIERVARDMIAQYGPEAARTAIERLNEMIDRNNIPGRDLWACVVHRIHEHQGTGPVWAGSFADWRAAAPRLQIQ' A
#
# COMPACT_ATOMS: atom_id res chain seq x y z
N MET A 1 6.37 5.15 17.29
CA MET A 1 4.94 5.29 17.44
C MET A 1 4.17 4.36 16.54
N VAL A 2 3.13 3.84 17.04
CA VAL A 2 2.34 2.85 16.34
C VAL A 2 1.50 3.51 15.25
N ARG A 3 1.35 2.81 14.15
CA ARG A 3 0.45 3.25 13.12
C ARG A 3 -0.97 3.29 13.63
N ASN A 4 -1.68 4.28 13.19
CA ASN A 4 -3.06 4.47 13.59
C ASN A 4 -3.97 3.95 12.48
N GLU A 5 -4.83 2.98 12.82
CA GLU A 5 -5.75 2.43 11.84
C GLU A 5 -6.64 3.51 11.24
N GLY A 6 -7.07 4.46 12.05
CA GLY A 6 -7.89 5.54 11.55
C GLY A 6 -7.16 6.42 10.55
N GLU A 7 -5.86 6.62 10.78
CA GLU A 7 -5.07 7.41 9.84
C GLU A 7 -4.91 6.67 8.52
N ILE A 8 -4.65 5.38 8.58
CA ILE A 8 -4.52 4.58 7.37
C ILE A 8 -5.81 4.63 6.58
N GLU A 9 -6.93 4.47 7.26
CA GLU A 9 -8.23 4.51 6.61
C GLU A 9 -8.47 5.86 5.96
N ARG A 10 -8.13 6.93 6.65
CA ARG A 10 -8.35 8.27 6.11
C ARG A 10 -7.50 8.51 4.88
N VAL A 11 -6.24 8.12 4.92
CA VAL A 11 -5.36 8.30 3.77
C VAL A 11 -5.87 7.49 2.59
N ALA A 12 -6.31 6.25 2.84
CA ALA A 12 -6.83 5.42 1.77
C ALA A 12 -8.06 6.06 1.13
N ARG A 13 -8.96 6.57 1.94
CA ARG A 13 -10.16 7.21 1.40
C ARG A 13 -9.84 8.47 0.64
N ASP A 14 -8.88 9.26 1.14
CA ASP A 14 -8.45 10.45 0.43
C ASP A 14 -7.87 10.11 -0.93
N MET A 15 -7.05 9.06 -0.98
CA MET A 15 -6.47 8.64 -2.24
C MET A 15 -7.55 8.21 -3.22
N ILE A 16 -8.52 7.46 -2.74
CA ILE A 16 -9.62 7.03 -3.60
C ILE A 16 -10.42 8.23 -4.11
N ALA A 17 -10.66 9.22 -3.23
CA ALA A 17 -11.40 10.39 -3.62
C ALA A 17 -10.67 11.21 -4.66
N GLN A 18 -9.35 11.28 -4.56
CA GLN A 18 -8.55 12.09 -5.47
C GLN A 18 -8.25 11.39 -6.78
N TYR A 19 -7.94 10.11 -6.72
CA TYR A 19 -7.41 9.39 -7.87
C TYR A 19 -8.35 8.33 -8.40
N GLY A 20 -9.40 8.01 -7.68
CA GLY A 20 -10.37 7.03 -8.15
C GLY A 20 -9.71 5.69 -8.45
N PRO A 21 -9.90 5.17 -9.67
CA PRO A 21 -9.32 3.86 -10.01
C PRO A 21 -7.80 3.84 -10.00
N GLU A 22 -7.17 5.00 -10.02
CA GLU A 22 -5.70 5.07 -9.98
C GLU A 22 -5.14 5.14 -8.57
N ALA A 23 -6.01 5.09 -7.57
CA ALA A 23 -5.57 5.30 -6.19
C ALA A 23 -4.51 4.26 -5.78
N ALA A 24 -4.76 3.00 -6.07
CA ALA A 24 -3.81 1.96 -5.69
C ALA A 24 -2.46 2.14 -6.38
N ARG A 25 -2.49 2.47 -7.65
CA ARG A 25 -1.25 2.69 -8.40
C ARG A 25 -0.46 3.84 -7.79
N THR A 26 -1.15 4.95 -7.51
CA THR A 26 -0.48 6.12 -6.94
C THR A 26 0.11 5.80 -5.58
N ALA A 27 -0.62 5.04 -4.76
CA ALA A 27 -0.11 4.65 -3.47
C ALA A 27 1.11 3.76 -3.59
N ILE A 28 1.13 2.88 -4.58
CA ILE A 28 2.28 2.02 -4.82
C ILE A 28 3.50 2.86 -5.21
N GLU A 29 3.30 3.90 -5.98
CA GLU A 29 4.39 4.79 -6.33
C GLU A 29 4.99 5.46 -5.09
N ARG A 30 4.11 5.88 -4.16
CA ARG A 30 4.59 6.45 -2.90
C ARG A 30 5.36 5.40 -2.09
N LEU A 31 4.85 4.19 -2.07
CA LEU A 31 5.53 3.10 -1.37
C LEU A 31 6.93 2.91 -1.93
N ASN A 32 7.06 2.89 -3.25
CA ASN A 32 8.36 2.72 -3.87
C ASN A 32 9.31 3.86 -3.53
N GLU A 33 8.79 5.09 -3.44
CA GLU A 33 9.61 6.21 -3.03
C GLU A 33 10.16 6.01 -1.63
N MET A 34 9.33 5.49 -0.72
CA MET A 34 9.78 5.25 0.64
C MET A 34 10.85 4.16 0.68
N ILE A 35 10.69 3.14 -0.15
CA ILE A 35 11.69 2.09 -0.23
C ILE A 35 13.01 2.65 -0.74
N ASP A 36 12.95 3.48 -1.78
CA ASP A 36 14.16 4.08 -2.35
C ASP A 36 14.89 4.94 -1.34
N ARG A 37 14.13 5.62 -0.49
CA ARG A 37 14.72 6.49 0.52
C ARG A 37 15.09 5.74 1.79
N ASN A 38 14.83 4.45 1.82
CA ASN A 38 15.08 3.62 2.99
C ASN A 38 14.31 4.14 4.19
N ASN A 39 13.10 4.65 3.93
CA ASN A 39 12.24 5.20 4.98
C ASN A 39 11.30 4.10 5.46
N ILE A 40 11.72 3.39 6.50
CA ILE A 40 10.99 2.23 6.98
C ILE A 40 9.58 2.57 7.47
N PRO A 41 9.41 3.61 8.33
CA PRO A 41 8.05 3.95 8.77
C PRO A 41 7.14 4.33 7.61
N GLY A 42 7.65 5.07 6.64
CA GLY A 42 6.86 5.46 5.49
C GLY A 42 6.51 4.27 4.62
N ARG A 43 7.46 3.36 4.43
CA ARG A 43 7.20 2.14 3.68
C ARG A 43 6.07 1.35 4.32
N ASP A 44 6.12 1.19 5.64
CA ASP A 44 5.09 0.43 6.33
C ASP A 44 3.73 1.10 6.20
N LEU A 45 3.70 2.42 6.35
CA LEU A 45 2.44 3.15 6.23
C LEU A 45 1.85 2.98 4.84
N TRP A 46 2.65 3.19 3.80
CA TRP A 46 2.11 3.13 2.44
C TRP A 46 1.71 1.72 2.04
N ALA A 47 2.42 0.71 2.56
CA ALA A 47 2.00 -0.67 2.31
C ALA A 47 0.61 -0.93 2.88
N CYS A 48 0.35 -0.42 4.07
CA CYS A 48 -0.97 -0.57 4.67
C CYS A 48 -2.03 0.21 3.88
N VAL A 49 -1.67 1.38 3.39
CA VAL A 49 -2.60 2.19 2.61
C VAL A 49 -2.96 1.47 1.31
N VAL A 50 -1.97 0.91 0.62
CA VAL A 50 -2.23 0.17 -0.60
C VAL A 50 -3.20 -0.97 -0.33
N HIS A 51 -2.94 -1.72 0.72
CA HIS A 51 -3.80 -2.85 1.06
C HIS A 51 -5.23 -2.39 1.33
N ARG A 52 -5.37 -1.31 2.07
CA ARG A 52 -6.70 -0.82 2.41
C ARG A 52 -7.43 -0.31 1.18
N ILE A 53 -6.72 0.32 0.25
CA ILE A 53 -7.35 0.77 -0.99
C ILE A 53 -7.90 -0.41 -1.78
N HIS A 54 -7.11 -1.47 -1.88
CA HIS A 54 -7.60 -2.67 -2.59
C HIS A 54 -8.82 -3.25 -1.92
N GLU A 55 -8.85 -3.24 -0.60
CA GLU A 55 -10.02 -3.73 0.12
C GLU A 55 -11.26 -2.92 -0.22
N HIS A 56 -11.13 -1.60 -0.24
CA HIS A 56 -12.27 -0.73 -0.52
C HIS A 56 -12.78 -0.88 -1.94
N GLN A 57 -11.87 -1.05 -2.88
CA GLN A 57 -12.24 -1.10 -4.28
C GLN A 57 -12.56 -2.51 -4.76
N GLY A 58 -12.27 -3.49 -3.95
CA GLY A 58 -12.51 -4.87 -4.33
C GLY A 58 -11.68 -5.31 -5.52
N THR A 59 -10.53 -4.65 -5.73
CA THR A 59 -9.65 -4.96 -6.84
C THR A 59 -8.27 -5.26 -6.30
N GLY A 60 -7.35 -5.48 -7.22
CA GLY A 60 -5.99 -5.67 -6.85
C GLY A 60 -5.40 -6.88 -7.52
N PRO A 61 -4.08 -6.98 -7.49
CA PRO A 61 -3.42 -8.14 -8.06
C PRO A 61 -3.71 -9.38 -7.22
N VAL A 62 -3.45 -10.52 -7.81
CA VAL A 62 -3.71 -11.79 -7.15
C VAL A 62 -3.04 -11.85 -5.78
N TRP A 63 -1.81 -11.34 -5.71
CA TRP A 63 -1.07 -11.40 -4.45
C TRP A 63 -1.70 -10.53 -3.37
N ALA A 64 -2.56 -9.62 -3.74
CA ALA A 64 -3.19 -8.72 -2.79
C ALA A 64 -4.38 -9.35 -2.09
N GLY A 65 -4.67 -10.61 -2.37
CA GLY A 65 -5.75 -11.30 -1.68
C GLY A 65 -5.53 -11.33 -0.19
N SER A 66 -4.28 -11.31 0.24
CA SER A 66 -3.99 -11.18 1.65
C SER A 66 -2.66 -10.48 1.78
N PHE A 67 -2.50 -9.82 2.92
CA PHE A 67 -1.25 -9.14 3.20
C PHE A 67 -0.10 -10.13 3.32
N ALA A 68 -0.38 -11.30 3.85
CA ALA A 68 0.65 -12.32 3.98
C ALA A 68 1.15 -12.77 2.61
N ASP A 69 0.26 -12.90 1.66
CA ASP A 69 0.63 -13.28 0.31
C ASP A 69 1.53 -12.22 -0.32
N TRP A 70 1.18 -10.96 -0.10
CA TRP A 70 2.01 -9.89 -0.63
C TRP A 70 3.41 -9.93 -0.04
N ARG A 71 3.51 -10.17 1.24
CA ARG A 71 4.81 -10.22 1.89
C ARG A 71 5.64 -11.37 1.37
N ALA A 72 5.00 -12.48 1.07
CA ALA A 72 5.71 -13.62 0.54
C ALA A 72 6.24 -13.34 -0.87
N ALA A 73 5.51 -12.57 -1.64
CA ALA A 73 5.91 -12.27 -3.00
C ALA A 73 6.98 -11.18 -3.07
N ALA A 74 6.88 -10.19 -2.18
CA ALA A 74 7.75 -9.02 -2.25
C ALA A 74 9.24 -9.36 -2.22
N PRO A 75 9.69 -10.25 -1.34
CA PRO A 75 11.13 -10.57 -1.32
C PRO A 75 11.65 -11.08 -2.64
N ARG A 76 10.85 -11.89 -3.33
CA ARG A 76 11.30 -12.40 -4.62
C ARG A 76 11.44 -11.27 -5.63
N LEU A 77 10.52 -10.33 -5.60
CA LEU A 77 10.59 -9.20 -6.52
C LEU A 77 11.81 -8.36 -6.23
N GLN A 78 12.15 -8.22 -4.97
CA GLN A 78 13.28 -7.40 -4.58
C GLN A 78 14.61 -8.02 -4.97
N ILE A 79 14.68 -9.32 -4.99
CA ILE A 79 15.89 -10.01 -5.34
C ILE A 79 16.25 -9.77 -6.80
N GLN A 80 15.26 -9.61 -7.62
CA GLN A 80 15.47 -9.32 -9.03
C GLN A 80 16.01 -7.92 -9.23
#